data_525e70949b05bd631278d2123b2f321c
#
_entry.id   525e70949b05bd631278d2123b2f321c
#
_cell.length_a   1.000
_cell.length_b   1.000
_cell.length_c   1.000
_cell.angle_alpha   90.00
_cell.angle_beta   90.00
_cell.angle_gamma   90.00
#
_symmetry.space_group_name_H-M   'P 1'
#
loop_
_entity.id
_entity.type
_entity.pdbx_description
1 polymer ?
#
loop_
_entity_poly.entity_id
_entity_poly.type
_entity_poly.pdbx_seq_one_letter_code
_entity_poly.pdbx_strand_id
1 'polypeptide(L)'
;VAEFIFWMCLLLPVYAYLGYPVLLTLLAPLYPARRPAPAPPMNVSIVIAAHNEARHIEEKLRTLLAQDYQPRSLQIILASDGSTDDTVACAHKVVDPRITVLDLPRGGKAATLNAGVALSSGDILVFTDADNQWATDTLGHLLAPLTDPAVGACAGHMVIPVTGKGLSIGDSLYRHYEGWLRRVENRTGCMVSADGALLALRRELFQTVPAEVNDDFFISTCAPVAFKRIVYVPQAQVIDQGVDEADKQFRRRQRVTVGGLQSLAQRRELLNPFKHGLYAIALISHKLIRRLAPILLLPLLLSNFWLWQEHAFYQVFLVAQLLGYAIAIAGLLDSQHRLPKPFRLAAFLLVTLAGMSIGLWQFLRGQRYARWNPEQNR
;
A
#
# COMPACT_ATOMS: atom_id res chain seq x y z
N VAL A 1 -34.43 9.99 11.67
CA VAL A 1 -33.56 8.83 11.33
C VAL A 1 -32.85 9.07 10.00
N ALA A 2 -33.58 9.40 8.92
CA ALA A 2 -32.98 9.61 7.58
C ALA A 2 -31.91 10.71 7.59
N GLU A 3 -32.17 11.82 8.27
CA GLU A 3 -31.22 12.93 8.41
C GLU A 3 -29.93 12.50 9.14
N PHE A 4 -30.05 11.73 10.21
CA PHE A 4 -28.88 11.17 10.90
C PHE A 4 -28.06 10.25 9.98
N ILE A 5 -28.73 9.39 9.22
CA ILE A 5 -28.05 8.49 8.26
C ILE A 5 -27.34 9.31 7.18
N PHE A 6 -28.02 10.34 6.64
CA PHE A 6 -27.44 11.22 5.64
C PHE A 6 -26.15 11.88 6.13
N TRP A 7 -26.21 12.55 7.28
CA TRP A 7 -25.05 13.24 7.83
C TRP A 7 -23.92 12.29 8.24
N MET A 8 -24.22 11.12 8.81
CA MET A 8 -23.22 10.12 9.12
C MET A 8 -22.51 9.59 7.85
N CYS A 9 -23.30 9.27 6.82
CA CYS A 9 -22.75 8.76 5.56
C CYS A 9 -21.97 9.82 4.78
N LEU A 10 -22.28 11.09 4.94
CA LEU A 10 -21.56 12.21 4.33
C LEU A 10 -20.29 12.57 5.13
N LEU A 11 -20.43 12.78 6.45
CA LEU A 11 -19.36 13.34 7.26
C LEU A 11 -18.23 12.33 7.53
N LEU A 12 -18.52 11.04 7.58
CA LEU A 12 -17.50 10.04 7.87
C LEU A 12 -16.45 9.91 6.74
N PRO A 13 -16.83 9.81 5.44
CA PRO A 13 -15.85 9.91 4.35
C PRO A 13 -15.14 11.28 4.29
N VAL A 14 -15.87 12.37 4.47
CA VAL A 14 -15.29 13.72 4.49
C VAL A 14 -14.23 13.83 5.60
N TYR A 15 -14.53 13.32 6.79
CA TYR A 15 -13.54 13.23 7.86
C TYR A 15 -12.32 12.42 7.44
N ALA A 16 -12.50 11.21 6.89
CA ALA A 16 -11.40 10.31 6.58
C ALA A 16 -10.49 10.82 5.45
N TYR A 17 -11.04 11.53 4.46
CA TYR A 17 -10.28 12.04 3.32
C TYR A 17 -9.80 13.47 3.46
N LEU A 18 -10.47 14.31 4.26
CA LEU A 18 -10.14 15.72 4.46
C LEU A 18 -9.88 16.07 5.94
N GLY A 19 -10.81 15.75 6.82
CA GLY A 19 -10.74 16.14 8.23
C GLY A 19 -9.53 15.56 8.94
N TYR A 20 -9.29 14.26 8.83
CA TYR A 20 -8.16 13.59 9.43
C TYR A 20 -6.80 14.10 8.89
N PRO A 21 -6.56 14.21 7.57
CA PRO A 21 -5.32 14.79 7.06
C PRO A 21 -5.09 16.25 7.47
N VAL A 22 -6.16 17.07 7.47
CA VAL A 22 -6.07 18.47 7.93
C VAL A 22 -5.70 18.50 9.42
N LEU A 23 -6.37 17.70 10.26
CA LEU A 23 -6.06 17.62 11.70
C LEU A 23 -4.58 17.25 11.93
N LEU A 24 -4.08 16.22 11.24
CA LEU A 24 -2.68 15.84 11.37
C LEU A 24 -1.73 16.95 10.88
N THR A 25 -2.08 17.66 9.81
CA THR A 25 -1.28 18.77 9.29
C THR A 25 -1.17 19.91 10.30
N LEU A 26 -2.28 20.20 10.99
CA LEU A 26 -2.30 21.20 12.07
C LEU A 26 -1.51 20.75 13.31
N LEU A 27 -1.48 19.45 13.59
CA LEU A 27 -0.70 18.88 14.69
C LEU A 27 0.78 18.72 14.36
N ALA A 28 1.14 18.58 13.07
CA ALA A 28 2.52 18.32 12.64
C ALA A 28 3.57 19.30 13.16
N PRO A 29 3.31 20.63 13.28
CA PRO A 29 4.27 21.57 13.86
C PRO A 29 4.65 21.30 15.31
N LEU A 30 3.76 20.63 16.08
CA LEU A 30 4.00 20.26 17.48
C LEU A 30 5.04 19.13 17.63
N TYR A 31 5.36 18.44 16.54
CA TYR A 31 6.31 17.33 16.53
C TYR A 31 7.63 17.78 15.89
N PRO A 32 8.78 17.50 16.52
CA PRO A 32 10.09 17.88 15.99
C PRO A 32 10.37 17.18 14.65
N ALA A 33 10.98 17.92 13.72
CA ALA A 33 11.49 17.32 12.50
C ALA A 33 12.68 16.43 12.85
N ARG A 34 12.57 15.13 12.54
CA ARG A 34 13.65 14.16 12.77
C ARG A 34 14.48 14.05 11.48
N ARG A 35 15.77 14.27 11.59
CA ARG A 35 16.74 13.99 10.52
C ARG A 35 17.52 12.75 10.94
N PRO A 36 17.34 11.62 10.28
CA PRO A 36 18.13 10.43 10.59
C PRO A 36 19.59 10.69 10.25
N ALA A 37 20.49 10.17 11.09
CA ALA A 37 21.90 10.09 10.76
C ALA A 37 22.12 9.08 9.61
N PRO A 38 23.21 9.18 8.84
CA PRO A 38 23.56 8.14 7.88
C PRO A 38 23.58 6.76 8.54
N ALA A 39 23.12 5.75 7.82
CA ALA A 39 23.08 4.39 8.33
C ALA A 39 24.50 3.85 8.58
N PRO A 40 24.84 3.39 9.78
CA PRO A 40 26.10 2.67 10.02
C PRO A 40 26.05 1.31 9.30
N PRO A 41 27.20 0.63 9.08
CA PRO A 41 27.21 -0.70 8.52
C PRO A 41 26.37 -1.69 9.35
N MET A 42 25.27 -2.21 8.78
CA MET A 42 24.35 -3.17 9.38
C MET A 42 24.44 -4.53 8.68
N ASN A 43 24.01 -5.61 9.33
CA ASN A 43 23.80 -6.90 8.71
C ASN A 43 22.41 -6.90 8.03
N VAL A 44 22.36 -7.02 6.72
CA VAL A 44 21.14 -6.87 5.93
C VAL A 44 20.84 -8.12 5.12
N SER A 45 19.60 -8.61 5.20
CA SER A 45 19.06 -9.61 4.26
C SER A 45 17.94 -9.01 3.46
N ILE A 46 18.09 -9.00 2.12
CA ILE A 46 17.05 -8.57 1.17
C ILE A 46 16.31 -9.83 0.72
N VAL A 47 14.99 -9.87 0.92
CA VAL A 47 14.12 -10.98 0.54
C VAL A 47 13.20 -10.56 -0.59
N ILE A 48 13.25 -11.31 -1.70
CA ILE A 48 12.48 -11.09 -2.91
C ILE A 48 11.61 -12.32 -3.15
N ALA A 49 10.30 -12.18 -3.19
CA ALA A 49 9.39 -13.20 -3.69
C ALA A 49 9.13 -12.96 -5.18
N ALA A 50 9.35 -13.96 -6.02
CA ALA A 50 9.17 -13.89 -7.45
C ALA A 50 8.28 -15.03 -7.98
N HIS A 51 7.46 -14.74 -8.99
CA HIS A 51 6.72 -15.74 -9.77
C HIS A 51 6.56 -15.26 -11.20
N ASN A 52 7.18 -15.94 -12.15
CA ASN A 52 7.20 -15.60 -13.58
C ASN A 52 7.74 -14.17 -13.83
N GLU A 53 8.96 -13.91 -13.34
CA GLU A 53 9.65 -12.62 -13.40
C GLU A 53 10.94 -12.66 -14.22
N ALA A 54 11.07 -13.61 -15.15
CA ALA A 54 12.28 -13.80 -15.97
C ALA A 54 12.77 -12.52 -16.65
N ARG A 55 11.85 -11.60 -17.00
CA ARG A 55 12.18 -10.33 -17.67
C ARG A 55 12.87 -9.30 -16.77
N HIS A 56 12.69 -9.37 -15.46
CA HIS A 56 13.11 -8.32 -14.54
C HIS A 56 14.20 -8.79 -13.57
N ILE A 57 14.26 -10.09 -13.27
CA ILE A 57 15.00 -10.60 -12.13
C ILE A 57 16.52 -10.39 -12.26
N GLU A 58 17.09 -10.55 -13.45
CA GLU A 58 18.52 -10.34 -13.65
C GLU A 58 18.93 -8.90 -13.38
N GLU A 59 18.20 -7.92 -13.96
CA GLU A 59 18.43 -6.50 -13.73
C GLU A 59 18.21 -6.12 -12.28
N LYS A 60 17.14 -6.64 -11.65
CA LYS A 60 16.87 -6.45 -10.23
C LYS A 60 18.05 -6.85 -9.36
N LEU A 61 18.57 -8.05 -9.52
CA LEU A 61 19.71 -8.54 -8.73
C LEU A 61 20.95 -7.66 -8.93
N ARG A 62 21.24 -7.25 -10.18
CA ARG A 62 22.36 -6.33 -10.48
C ARG A 62 22.18 -4.97 -9.79
N THR A 63 20.97 -4.41 -9.79
CA THR A 63 20.65 -3.13 -9.15
C THR A 63 20.84 -3.21 -7.62
N LEU A 64 20.49 -4.34 -7.01
CA LEU A 64 20.69 -4.54 -5.57
C LEU A 64 22.16 -4.70 -5.19
N LEU A 65 22.97 -5.31 -6.05
CA LEU A 65 24.42 -5.44 -5.86
C LEU A 65 25.16 -4.10 -6.06
N ALA A 66 24.60 -3.18 -6.82
CA ALA A 66 25.18 -1.88 -7.18
C ALA A 66 24.81 -0.74 -6.20
N GLN A 67 24.27 -1.05 -5.03
CA GLN A 67 23.93 -0.02 -4.04
C GLN A 67 25.18 0.62 -3.44
N ASP A 68 25.16 1.94 -3.29
CA ASP A 68 26.29 2.74 -2.74
C ASP A 68 26.53 2.47 -1.24
N TYR A 69 25.50 2.00 -0.52
CA TYR A 69 25.60 1.66 0.89
C TYR A 69 26.43 0.39 1.10
N GLN A 70 27.42 0.48 1.99
CA GLN A 70 28.29 -0.63 2.37
C GLN A 70 27.81 -1.28 3.67
N PRO A 71 26.98 -2.34 3.62
CA PRO A 71 26.55 -3.06 4.79
C PRO A 71 27.72 -3.85 5.41
N ARG A 72 27.61 -4.21 6.70
CA ARG A 72 28.57 -5.12 7.35
C ARG A 72 28.51 -6.51 6.70
N SER A 73 27.31 -6.97 6.39
CA SER A 73 27.03 -8.14 5.56
C SER A 73 25.78 -7.90 4.73
N LEU A 74 25.80 -8.34 3.48
CA LEU A 74 24.66 -8.31 2.57
C LEU A 74 24.32 -9.73 2.13
N GLN A 75 23.09 -10.13 2.33
CA GLN A 75 22.51 -11.35 1.78
C GLN A 75 21.28 -10.98 0.93
N ILE A 76 21.21 -11.49 -0.28
CA ILE A 76 20.08 -11.32 -1.19
C ILE A 76 19.47 -12.70 -1.41
N ILE A 77 18.22 -12.88 -0.99
CA ILE A 77 17.48 -14.13 -1.10
C ILE A 77 16.36 -13.93 -2.12
N LEU A 78 16.52 -14.57 -3.27
CA LEU A 78 15.45 -14.69 -4.24
C LEU A 78 14.70 -15.99 -3.99
N ALA A 79 13.43 -15.90 -3.61
CA ALA A 79 12.56 -17.04 -3.46
C ALA A 79 11.54 -17.07 -4.63
N SER A 80 11.64 -18.09 -5.48
CA SER A 80 10.73 -18.35 -6.58
C SER A 80 9.55 -19.18 -6.11
N ASP A 81 8.32 -18.68 -6.32
CA ASP A 81 7.06 -19.32 -5.95
C ASP A 81 6.54 -20.22 -7.09
N GLY A 82 7.27 -21.29 -7.41
CA GLY A 82 6.91 -22.22 -8.47
C GLY A 82 6.78 -21.52 -9.84
N SER A 83 7.82 -20.75 -10.24
CA SER A 83 7.85 -20.13 -11.56
C SER A 83 7.87 -21.18 -12.65
N THR A 84 7.14 -20.92 -13.73
CA THR A 84 7.05 -21.81 -14.92
C THR A 84 7.84 -21.26 -16.12
N ASP A 85 8.38 -20.05 -15.98
CA ASP A 85 9.26 -19.40 -16.96
C ASP A 85 10.74 -19.52 -16.53
N ASP A 86 11.62 -18.82 -17.22
CA ASP A 86 13.07 -18.85 -16.98
C ASP A 86 13.52 -18.01 -15.75
N THR A 87 12.63 -17.66 -14.81
CA THR A 87 12.97 -16.80 -13.64
C THR A 87 14.18 -17.32 -12.88
N VAL A 88 14.19 -18.60 -12.52
CA VAL A 88 15.29 -19.22 -11.75
C VAL A 88 16.57 -19.27 -12.59
N ALA A 89 16.47 -19.65 -13.87
CA ALA A 89 17.61 -19.69 -14.79
C ALA A 89 18.22 -18.29 -15.01
N CYS A 90 17.40 -17.25 -15.14
CA CYS A 90 17.86 -15.86 -15.23
C CYS A 90 18.54 -15.38 -13.96
N ALA A 91 18.03 -15.76 -12.78
CA ALA A 91 18.65 -15.42 -11.52
C ALA A 91 20.07 -16.03 -11.38
N HIS A 92 20.27 -17.27 -11.82
CA HIS A 92 21.57 -17.94 -11.78
C HIS A 92 22.61 -17.35 -12.75
N LYS A 93 22.22 -16.50 -13.73
CA LYS A 93 23.18 -15.75 -14.57
C LYS A 93 23.94 -14.69 -13.77
N VAL A 94 23.39 -14.25 -12.63
CA VAL A 94 24.06 -13.29 -11.75
C VAL A 94 24.84 -14.06 -10.69
N VAL A 95 26.10 -14.34 -10.97
CA VAL A 95 26.97 -15.10 -10.10
C VAL A 95 27.60 -14.17 -9.05
N ASP A 96 27.09 -14.22 -7.82
CA ASP A 96 27.62 -13.46 -6.70
C ASP A 96 27.37 -14.26 -5.39
N PRO A 97 28.36 -14.39 -4.49
CA PRO A 97 28.24 -15.19 -3.26
C PRO A 97 27.21 -14.63 -2.28
N ARG A 98 26.78 -13.39 -2.44
CA ARG A 98 25.73 -12.77 -1.63
C ARG A 98 24.32 -13.18 -2.03
N ILE A 99 24.14 -13.81 -3.21
CA ILE A 99 22.84 -14.23 -3.73
C ILE A 99 22.56 -15.68 -3.40
N THR A 100 21.39 -15.94 -2.84
CA THR A 100 20.82 -17.26 -2.64
C THR A 100 19.51 -17.37 -3.41
N VAL A 101 19.39 -18.36 -4.28
CA VAL A 101 18.17 -18.63 -5.06
C VAL A 101 17.46 -19.82 -4.45
N LEU A 102 16.19 -19.67 -4.10
CA LEU A 102 15.29 -20.72 -3.64
C LEU A 102 14.25 -20.99 -4.74
N ASP A 103 14.22 -22.21 -5.24
CA ASP A 103 13.16 -22.69 -6.11
C ASP A 103 12.16 -23.49 -5.29
N LEU A 104 10.98 -22.92 -5.06
CA LEU A 104 9.96 -23.46 -4.16
C LEU A 104 8.75 -23.94 -4.97
N PRO A 105 8.02 -24.93 -4.48
CA PRO A 105 6.70 -25.25 -5.05
C PRO A 105 5.74 -24.07 -4.86
N ARG A 106 4.73 -23.99 -5.72
CA ARG A 106 3.71 -22.93 -5.71
C ARG A 106 2.96 -22.90 -4.37
N GLY A 107 3.26 -21.91 -3.51
CA GLY A 107 2.70 -21.74 -2.16
C GLY A 107 2.07 -20.36 -1.91
N GLY A 108 2.29 -19.40 -2.81
CA GLY A 108 1.84 -18.02 -2.69
C GLY A 108 2.87 -17.11 -1.99
N LYS A 109 2.73 -15.79 -2.20
CA LYS A 109 3.72 -14.78 -1.80
C LYS A 109 4.09 -14.86 -0.30
N ALA A 110 3.11 -15.05 0.58
CA ALA A 110 3.37 -15.14 2.02
C ALA A 110 4.28 -16.33 2.40
N ALA A 111 3.98 -17.53 1.86
CA ALA A 111 4.79 -18.73 2.09
C ALA A 111 6.23 -18.53 1.55
N THR A 112 6.35 -17.94 0.38
CA THR A 112 7.62 -17.64 -0.28
C THR A 112 8.46 -16.65 0.52
N LEU A 113 7.85 -15.55 1.02
CA LEU A 113 8.53 -14.61 1.92
C LEU A 113 8.96 -15.27 3.22
N ASN A 114 8.09 -16.07 3.85
CA ASN A 114 8.43 -16.80 5.07
C ASN A 114 9.63 -17.75 4.88
N ALA A 115 9.67 -18.48 3.76
CA ALA A 115 10.80 -19.34 3.41
C ALA A 115 12.09 -18.54 3.22
N GLY A 116 12.03 -17.40 2.53
CA GLY A 116 13.17 -16.50 2.38
C GLY A 116 13.67 -15.96 3.72
N VAL A 117 12.77 -15.53 4.62
CA VAL A 117 13.14 -15.06 5.95
C VAL A 117 13.76 -16.17 6.80
N ALA A 118 13.30 -17.41 6.68
CA ALA A 118 13.85 -18.53 7.42
C ALA A 118 15.34 -18.78 7.11
N LEU A 119 15.79 -18.46 5.90
CA LEU A 119 17.21 -18.57 5.48
C LEU A 119 17.99 -17.26 5.67
N SER A 120 17.34 -16.18 6.05
CA SER A 120 18.01 -14.89 6.23
C SER A 120 18.84 -14.87 7.52
N SER A 121 19.96 -14.15 7.54
CA SER A 121 20.88 -14.01 8.68
C SER A 121 21.07 -12.58 9.16
N GLY A 122 20.61 -11.59 8.38
CA GLY A 122 20.75 -10.17 8.69
C GLY A 122 19.89 -9.72 9.88
N ASP A 123 20.36 -8.71 10.63
CA ASP A 123 19.62 -8.08 11.72
C ASP A 123 18.45 -7.22 11.19
N ILE A 124 18.57 -6.80 9.93
CA ILE A 124 17.54 -6.05 9.21
C ILE A 124 17.09 -6.89 8.01
N LEU A 125 15.78 -7.07 7.91
CA LEU A 125 15.11 -7.66 6.76
C LEU A 125 14.64 -6.54 5.84
N VAL A 126 14.93 -6.64 4.55
CA VAL A 126 14.42 -5.74 3.52
C VAL A 126 13.58 -6.54 2.56
N PHE A 127 12.35 -6.12 2.33
CA PHE A 127 11.41 -6.73 1.40
C PHE A 127 11.22 -5.82 0.19
N THR A 128 11.25 -6.41 -1.00
CA THR A 128 11.03 -5.69 -2.25
C THR A 128 10.42 -6.61 -3.30
N ASP A 129 9.62 -6.03 -4.21
CA ASP A 129 9.08 -6.77 -5.36
C ASP A 129 10.16 -6.98 -6.43
N ALA A 130 9.99 -8.00 -7.29
CA ALA A 130 10.96 -8.39 -8.31
C ALA A 130 10.99 -7.43 -9.50
N ASP A 131 9.90 -6.75 -9.80
CA ASP A 131 9.66 -5.93 -11.00
C ASP A 131 9.94 -4.43 -10.84
N ASN A 132 10.29 -3.98 -9.63
CA ASN A 132 10.67 -2.58 -9.41
C ASN A 132 12.20 -2.38 -9.44
N GLN A 133 12.61 -1.16 -9.75
CA GLN A 133 14.02 -0.77 -9.81
C GLN A 133 14.38 0.23 -8.71
N TRP A 134 15.61 0.13 -8.19
CA TRP A 134 16.11 0.97 -7.12
C TRP A 134 17.09 2.02 -7.67
N ALA A 135 17.07 3.23 -7.10
CA ALA A 135 18.19 4.15 -7.22
C ALA A 135 19.40 3.63 -6.42
N THR A 136 20.62 4.06 -6.76
CA THR A 136 21.86 3.55 -6.16
C THR A 136 21.99 3.85 -4.67
N ASP A 137 21.36 4.91 -4.19
CA ASP A 137 21.35 5.38 -2.79
C ASP A 137 20.15 4.89 -1.95
N THR A 138 19.26 4.09 -2.57
CA THR A 138 18.00 3.66 -1.96
C THR A 138 18.21 2.92 -0.64
N LEU A 139 19.14 1.96 -0.59
CA LEU A 139 19.35 1.14 0.60
C LEU A 139 19.88 1.97 1.79
N GLY A 140 20.83 2.85 1.55
CA GLY A 140 21.39 3.73 2.58
C GLY A 140 20.34 4.65 3.20
N HIS A 141 19.51 5.25 2.36
CA HIS A 141 18.39 6.08 2.83
C HIS A 141 17.36 5.27 3.62
N LEU A 142 16.97 4.09 3.13
CA LEU A 142 15.97 3.23 3.77
C LEU A 142 16.39 2.83 5.19
N LEU A 143 17.66 2.53 5.40
CA LEU A 143 18.18 2.03 6.65
C LEU A 143 18.50 3.13 7.67
N ALA A 144 18.72 4.37 7.21
CA ALA A 144 19.14 5.48 8.07
C ALA A 144 18.24 5.69 9.32
N PRO A 145 16.88 5.64 9.25
CA PRO A 145 16.06 5.82 10.44
C PRO A 145 16.16 4.66 11.46
N LEU A 146 16.63 3.48 11.06
CA LEU A 146 16.81 2.34 11.97
C LEU A 146 17.97 2.53 12.96
N THR A 147 18.74 3.62 12.86
CA THR A 147 19.67 4.03 13.92
C THR A 147 18.96 4.42 15.21
N ASP A 148 17.70 4.88 15.13
CA ASP A 148 16.84 5.13 16.29
C ASP A 148 16.22 3.79 16.78
N PRO A 149 16.50 3.33 18.02
CA PRO A 149 15.92 2.11 18.56
C PRO A 149 14.38 2.11 18.65
N ALA A 150 13.76 3.28 18.66
CA ALA A 150 12.30 3.44 18.64
C ALA A 150 11.69 3.21 17.25
N VAL A 151 12.50 3.07 16.20
CA VAL A 151 12.06 2.73 14.84
C VAL A 151 12.18 1.24 14.64
N GLY A 152 11.06 0.59 14.31
CA GLY A 152 10.99 -0.85 14.03
C GLY A 152 10.97 -1.16 12.54
N ALA A 153 10.37 -0.29 11.73
CA ALA A 153 10.24 -0.47 10.29
C ALA A 153 10.43 0.83 9.52
N CYS A 154 10.91 0.73 8.28
CA CYS A 154 11.02 1.83 7.33
C CYS A 154 10.34 1.49 6.02
N ALA A 155 9.59 2.43 5.47
CA ALA A 155 8.91 2.30 4.18
C ALA A 155 9.53 3.26 3.16
N GLY A 156 9.92 2.76 2.01
CA GLY A 156 10.39 3.57 0.89
C GLY A 156 9.25 4.26 0.14
N HIS A 157 9.60 4.94 -0.93
CA HIS A 157 8.69 5.67 -1.81
C HIS A 157 8.65 5.04 -3.20
N MET A 158 7.46 4.59 -3.60
CA MET A 158 7.23 4.09 -4.94
C MET A 158 6.94 5.25 -5.89
N VAL A 159 7.75 5.38 -6.92
CA VAL A 159 7.59 6.33 -8.02
C VAL A 159 7.02 5.59 -9.22
N ILE A 160 5.89 6.05 -9.74
CA ILE A 160 5.29 5.51 -10.97
C ILE A 160 5.31 6.62 -12.01
N PRO A 161 5.99 6.41 -13.14
CA PRO A 161 5.96 7.34 -14.26
C PRO A 161 4.54 7.53 -14.79
N VAL A 162 4.14 8.78 -15.02
CA VAL A 162 2.81 9.10 -15.53
C VAL A 162 2.80 8.95 -17.04
N THR A 163 2.05 7.98 -17.55
CA THR A 163 1.91 7.77 -19.01
C THR A 163 0.97 8.78 -19.67
N GLY A 164 0.14 9.47 -18.88
CA GLY A 164 -0.85 10.46 -19.36
C GLY A 164 -2.07 9.85 -20.05
N LYS A 165 -2.16 8.51 -20.10
CA LYS A 165 -3.24 7.77 -20.76
C LYS A 165 -4.19 7.15 -19.73
N GLY A 166 -5.41 6.85 -20.16
CA GLY A 166 -6.39 6.10 -19.37
C GLY A 166 -6.67 6.67 -17.97
N LEU A 167 -6.72 5.82 -16.97
CA LEU A 167 -6.95 6.14 -15.57
C LEU A 167 -5.70 6.59 -14.81
N SER A 168 -4.53 6.63 -15.45
CA SER A 168 -3.24 6.96 -14.85
C SER A 168 -3.22 8.35 -14.17
N ILE A 169 -3.98 9.31 -14.68
CA ILE A 169 -4.10 10.65 -14.08
C ILE A 169 -4.73 10.56 -12.68
N GLY A 170 -5.81 9.78 -12.53
CA GLY A 170 -6.48 9.59 -11.25
C GLY A 170 -5.60 8.84 -10.26
N ASP A 171 -4.91 7.78 -10.72
CA ASP A 171 -3.97 7.01 -9.89
C ASP A 171 -2.79 7.89 -9.43
N SER A 172 -2.25 8.72 -10.32
CA SER A 172 -1.18 9.66 -10.00
C SER A 172 -1.59 10.70 -8.94
N LEU A 173 -2.74 11.33 -9.09
CA LEU A 173 -3.28 12.29 -8.10
C LEU A 173 -3.51 11.59 -6.74
N TYR A 174 -4.08 10.39 -6.76
CA TYR A 174 -4.26 9.60 -5.55
C TYR A 174 -2.92 9.29 -4.85
N ARG A 175 -1.89 8.92 -5.61
CA ARG A 175 -0.55 8.64 -5.05
C ARG A 175 0.12 9.88 -4.48
N HIS A 176 -0.02 11.05 -5.13
CA HIS A 176 0.46 12.31 -4.57
C HIS A 176 -0.19 12.63 -3.24
N TYR A 177 -1.51 12.45 -3.17
CA TYR A 177 -2.27 12.62 -1.93
C TYR A 177 -1.81 11.62 -0.84
N GLU A 178 -1.67 10.34 -1.17
CA GLU A 178 -1.15 9.32 -0.24
C GLU A 178 0.27 9.63 0.23
N GLY A 179 1.14 10.04 -0.68
CA GLY A 179 2.52 10.44 -0.35
C GLY A 179 2.57 11.66 0.57
N TRP A 180 1.69 12.64 0.37
CA TRP A 180 1.53 13.77 1.28
C TRP A 180 1.03 13.32 2.65
N LEU A 181 -0.02 12.51 2.71
CA LEU A 181 -0.58 11.99 3.96
C LEU A 181 0.46 11.19 4.75
N ARG A 182 1.23 10.33 4.09
CA ARG A 182 2.32 9.57 4.73
C ARG A 182 3.40 10.49 5.30
N ARG A 183 3.75 11.59 4.61
CA ARG A 183 4.70 12.58 5.17
C ARG A 183 4.17 13.20 6.45
N VAL A 184 2.88 13.52 6.51
CA VAL A 184 2.25 14.11 7.70
C VAL A 184 2.14 13.09 8.82
N GLU A 185 1.70 11.86 8.53
CA GLU A 185 1.68 10.74 9.48
C GLU A 185 3.08 10.43 10.03
N ASN A 186 4.08 10.41 9.15
CA ASN A 186 5.47 10.20 9.54
C ASN A 186 5.96 11.28 10.50
N ARG A 187 5.63 12.55 10.22
CA ARG A 187 5.99 13.67 11.09
C ARG A 187 5.39 13.56 12.48
N THR A 188 4.13 13.16 12.57
CA THR A 188 3.42 12.96 13.84
C THR A 188 3.74 11.63 14.50
N GLY A 189 4.53 10.75 13.85
CA GLY A 189 4.93 9.45 14.37
C GLY A 189 3.85 8.38 14.34
N CYS A 190 2.77 8.59 13.58
CA CYS A 190 1.63 7.68 13.47
C CYS A 190 1.46 7.05 12.08
N MET A 191 2.56 6.92 11.30
CA MET A 191 2.50 6.24 10.01
C MET A 191 1.90 4.85 10.15
N VAL A 192 0.83 4.57 9.38
CA VAL A 192 -0.02 3.40 9.62
C VAL A 192 0.51 2.11 9.03
N SER A 193 1.17 2.15 7.87
CA SER A 193 1.74 0.97 7.19
C SER A 193 2.68 1.36 6.05
N ALA A 194 3.51 0.41 5.62
CA ALA A 194 4.31 0.51 4.39
C ALA A 194 3.53 0.08 3.14
N ASP A 195 4.12 0.31 1.96
CA ASP A 195 3.77 -0.35 0.70
C ASP A 195 4.74 -1.51 0.45
N GLY A 196 4.29 -2.51 -0.31
CA GLY A 196 5.05 -3.72 -0.60
C GLY A 196 6.30 -3.52 -1.45
N ALA A 197 6.40 -2.40 -2.18
CA ALA A 197 7.50 -2.17 -3.10
C ALA A 197 8.87 -2.05 -2.42
N LEU A 198 8.92 -1.49 -1.20
CA LEU A 198 10.16 -1.32 -0.43
C LEU A 198 9.86 -1.14 1.06
N LEU A 199 10.26 -2.12 1.85
CA LEU A 199 10.04 -2.16 3.30
C LEU A 199 11.28 -2.74 4.00
N ALA A 200 11.79 -2.05 5.04
CA ALA A 200 12.76 -2.60 5.98
C ALA A 200 12.10 -2.84 7.34
N LEU A 201 12.48 -3.95 7.99
CA LEU A 201 11.99 -4.34 9.32
C LEU A 201 13.16 -4.87 10.16
N ARG A 202 13.21 -4.52 11.45
CA ARG A 202 14.09 -5.24 12.38
C ARG A 202 13.68 -6.71 12.44
N ARG A 203 14.66 -7.61 12.24
CA ARG A 203 14.41 -9.06 12.18
C ARG A 203 13.73 -9.58 13.46
N GLU A 204 14.11 -9.07 14.61
CA GLU A 204 13.53 -9.44 15.91
C GLU A 204 12.01 -9.23 16.01
N LEU A 205 11.46 -8.34 15.17
CA LEU A 205 10.03 -8.02 15.13
C LEU A 205 9.25 -8.87 14.13
N PHE A 206 9.94 -9.59 13.25
CA PHE A 206 9.27 -10.34 12.20
C PHE A 206 8.36 -11.43 12.78
N GLN A 207 7.16 -11.50 12.26
CA GLN A 207 6.19 -12.56 12.54
C GLN A 207 5.85 -13.26 11.24
N THR A 208 5.69 -14.59 11.29
CA THR A 208 5.28 -15.38 10.13
C THR A 208 4.03 -14.81 9.48
N VAL A 209 4.13 -14.51 8.19
CA VAL A 209 3.05 -13.87 7.41
C VAL A 209 1.98 -14.90 7.11
N PRO A 210 0.72 -14.68 7.53
CA PRO A 210 -0.41 -15.55 7.14
C PRO A 210 -0.69 -15.47 5.63
N ALA A 211 -1.19 -16.56 5.04
CA ALA A 211 -1.42 -16.65 3.60
C ALA A 211 -2.46 -15.65 3.04
N GLU A 212 -3.34 -15.14 3.89
CA GLU A 212 -4.57 -14.43 3.51
C GLU A 212 -4.47 -12.91 3.66
N VAL A 213 -3.36 -12.40 4.21
CA VAL A 213 -3.18 -10.97 4.49
C VAL A 213 -2.42 -10.24 3.38
N ASN A 214 -2.50 -8.93 3.37
CA ASN A 214 -1.53 -8.13 2.63
C ASN A 214 -0.20 -8.18 3.36
N ASP A 215 0.81 -8.77 2.73
CA ASP A 215 2.15 -8.99 3.28
C ASP A 215 2.80 -7.68 3.77
N ASP A 216 2.74 -6.62 2.97
CA ASP A 216 3.28 -5.31 3.27
C ASP A 216 2.67 -4.69 4.55
N PHE A 217 1.34 -4.71 4.64
CA PHE A 217 0.64 -4.23 5.82
C PHE A 217 1.00 -5.08 7.05
N PHE A 218 0.94 -6.41 6.92
CA PHE A 218 1.19 -7.32 8.03
C PHE A 218 2.62 -7.19 8.57
N ILE A 219 3.62 -7.20 7.66
CA ILE A 219 5.05 -7.10 8.02
C ILE A 219 5.34 -5.74 8.66
N SER A 220 4.91 -4.63 8.03
CA SER A 220 5.19 -3.30 8.57
C SER A 220 4.53 -3.07 9.94
N THR A 221 3.34 -3.63 10.15
CA THR A 221 2.62 -3.50 11.44
C THR A 221 3.19 -4.37 12.57
N CYS A 222 4.17 -5.24 12.31
CA CYS A 222 4.95 -5.86 13.37
C CYS A 222 5.66 -4.82 14.25
N ALA A 223 6.05 -3.67 13.68
CA ALA A 223 6.69 -2.60 14.46
C ALA A 223 5.73 -1.98 15.50
N PRO A 224 4.53 -1.46 15.18
CA PRO A 224 3.62 -0.91 16.18
C PRO A 224 3.04 -1.95 17.15
N VAL A 225 2.95 -3.23 16.78
CA VAL A 225 2.64 -4.31 17.74
C VAL A 225 3.68 -4.34 18.87
N ALA A 226 4.95 -4.12 18.55
CA ALA A 226 6.04 -4.01 19.51
C ALA A 226 6.27 -2.58 20.01
N PHE A 227 5.30 -1.68 19.88
CA PHE A 227 5.37 -0.26 20.28
C PHE A 227 6.53 0.51 19.64
N LYS A 228 7.00 0.06 18.47
CA LYS A 228 7.99 0.77 17.65
C LYS A 228 7.30 1.49 16.49
N ARG A 229 7.95 2.54 15.98
CA ARG A 229 7.38 3.34 14.89
C ARG A 229 7.70 2.75 13.52
N ILE A 230 6.81 3.01 12.57
CA ILE A 230 7.09 2.92 11.14
C ILE A 230 7.53 4.30 10.68
N VAL A 231 8.61 4.39 9.88
CA VAL A 231 9.11 5.65 9.32
C VAL A 231 9.01 5.62 7.80
N TYR A 232 8.42 6.65 7.21
CA TYR A 232 8.41 6.85 5.77
C TYR A 232 9.66 7.59 5.32
N VAL A 233 10.34 7.04 4.33
CA VAL A 233 11.62 7.54 3.79
C VAL A 233 11.44 7.90 2.32
N PRO A 234 11.01 9.13 1.98
CA PRO A 234 10.75 9.53 0.60
C PRO A 234 12.00 9.57 -0.28
N GLN A 235 13.21 9.59 0.30
CA GLN A 235 14.48 9.51 -0.42
C GLN A 235 14.81 8.08 -0.87
N ALA A 236 14.34 7.06 -0.16
CA ALA A 236 14.49 5.66 -0.57
C ALA A 236 13.48 5.36 -1.68
N GLN A 237 13.86 5.58 -2.93
CA GLN A 237 12.96 5.51 -4.08
C GLN A 237 13.08 4.19 -4.82
N VAL A 238 11.93 3.67 -5.24
CA VAL A 238 11.82 2.58 -6.20
C VAL A 238 10.89 2.99 -7.34
N ILE A 239 11.26 2.63 -8.56
CA ILE A 239 10.49 2.90 -9.76
C ILE A 239 9.69 1.65 -10.10
N ASP A 240 8.38 1.81 -10.30
CA ASP A 240 7.45 0.72 -10.62
C ASP A 240 6.58 1.10 -11.83
N GLN A 241 5.95 0.11 -12.46
CA GLN A 241 5.06 0.33 -13.59
C GLN A 241 3.63 0.63 -13.12
N GLY A 242 2.98 1.60 -13.76
CA GLY A 242 1.59 1.95 -13.49
C GLY A 242 0.59 0.99 -14.14
N VAL A 243 -0.62 0.94 -13.59
CA VAL A 243 -1.77 0.19 -14.16
C VAL A 243 -2.73 1.17 -14.81
N ASP A 244 -2.87 1.11 -16.13
CA ASP A 244 -3.71 2.05 -16.91
C ASP A 244 -5.12 1.50 -17.23
N GLU A 245 -5.32 0.18 -17.15
CA GLU A 245 -6.56 -0.49 -17.54
C GLU A 245 -7.57 -0.53 -16.39
N ALA A 246 -8.84 -0.23 -16.68
CA ALA A 246 -9.92 -0.19 -15.71
C ALA A 246 -10.15 -1.54 -15.01
N ASP A 247 -10.12 -2.65 -15.76
CA ASP A 247 -10.33 -3.99 -15.22
C ASP A 247 -9.20 -4.44 -14.27
N LYS A 248 -7.97 -4.10 -14.61
CA LYS A 248 -6.81 -4.38 -13.74
C LYS A 248 -6.89 -3.55 -12.46
N GLN A 249 -7.23 -2.25 -12.58
CA GLN A 249 -7.42 -1.38 -11.44
C GLN A 249 -8.54 -1.86 -10.52
N PHE A 250 -9.67 -2.29 -11.10
CA PHE A 250 -10.81 -2.84 -10.37
C PHE A 250 -10.42 -4.10 -9.57
N ARG A 251 -9.81 -5.10 -10.23
CA ARG A 251 -9.34 -6.34 -9.58
C ARG A 251 -8.30 -6.07 -8.49
N ARG A 252 -7.37 -5.14 -8.76
CA ARG A 252 -6.38 -4.70 -7.77
C ARG A 252 -7.06 -4.12 -6.53
N ARG A 253 -8.09 -3.25 -6.69
CA ARG A 253 -8.82 -2.65 -5.56
C ARG A 253 -9.61 -3.69 -4.76
N GLN A 254 -10.24 -4.66 -5.40
CA GLN A 254 -10.88 -5.79 -4.72
C GLN A 254 -9.88 -6.53 -3.82
N ARG A 255 -8.78 -6.99 -4.41
CA ARG A 255 -7.75 -7.75 -3.68
C ARG A 255 -7.16 -6.95 -2.51
N VAL A 256 -6.77 -5.69 -2.74
CA VAL A 256 -6.21 -4.82 -1.69
C VAL A 256 -7.23 -4.57 -0.57
N THR A 257 -8.52 -4.49 -0.89
CA THR A 257 -9.56 -4.31 0.12
C THR A 257 -9.75 -5.56 0.96
N VAL A 258 -9.90 -6.73 0.34
CA VAL A 258 -10.06 -8.01 1.05
C VAL A 258 -8.85 -8.28 1.94
N GLY A 259 -7.64 -8.32 1.37
CA GLY A 259 -6.42 -8.59 2.12
C GLY A 259 -6.14 -7.54 3.21
N GLY A 260 -6.48 -6.26 2.94
CA GLY A 260 -6.34 -5.20 3.92
C GLY A 260 -7.31 -5.28 5.08
N LEU A 261 -8.55 -5.76 4.88
CA LEU A 261 -9.50 -6.02 5.96
C LEU A 261 -9.12 -7.27 6.75
N GLN A 262 -8.62 -8.32 6.09
CA GLN A 262 -8.06 -9.50 6.74
C GLN A 262 -6.86 -9.15 7.61
N SER A 263 -5.96 -8.31 7.10
CA SER A 263 -4.82 -7.81 7.88
C SER A 263 -5.24 -7.00 9.10
N LEU A 264 -6.25 -6.13 8.96
CA LEU A 264 -6.81 -5.39 10.11
C LEU A 264 -7.45 -6.32 11.14
N ALA A 265 -8.16 -7.37 10.71
CA ALA A 265 -8.75 -8.36 11.60
C ALA A 265 -7.67 -9.13 12.38
N GLN A 266 -6.54 -9.48 11.74
CA GLN A 266 -5.39 -10.12 12.39
C GLN A 266 -4.65 -9.18 13.35
N ARG A 267 -4.72 -7.86 13.10
CA ARG A 267 -4.07 -6.79 13.89
C ARG A 267 -5.06 -5.94 14.67
N ARG A 268 -6.21 -6.52 15.06
CA ARG A 268 -7.29 -5.79 15.75
C ARG A 268 -6.86 -5.07 17.03
N GLU A 269 -5.83 -5.57 17.71
CA GLU A 269 -5.24 -4.93 18.89
C GLU A 269 -4.71 -3.53 18.61
N LEU A 270 -4.25 -3.26 17.38
CA LEU A 270 -3.75 -1.96 16.96
C LEU A 270 -4.86 -0.89 16.81
N LEU A 271 -6.13 -1.33 16.77
CA LEU A 271 -7.29 -0.42 16.71
C LEU A 271 -7.68 0.14 18.08
N ASN A 272 -7.01 -0.28 19.16
CA ASN A 272 -7.32 0.20 20.50
C ASN A 272 -6.58 1.52 20.80
N PRO A 273 -7.28 2.69 20.86
CA PRO A 273 -6.66 3.98 21.08
C PRO A 273 -6.10 4.15 22.50
N PHE A 274 -6.62 3.41 23.47
CA PHE A 274 -6.09 3.43 24.85
C PHE A 274 -4.74 2.72 24.95
N LYS A 275 -4.42 1.80 24.01
CA LYS A 275 -3.16 1.07 23.97
C LYS A 275 -2.14 1.71 23.01
N HIS A 276 -2.60 2.13 21.84
CA HIS A 276 -1.74 2.61 20.75
C HIS A 276 -1.90 4.11 20.44
N GLY A 277 -2.72 4.84 21.22
CA GLY A 277 -2.84 6.30 21.13
C GLY A 277 -3.17 6.81 19.74
N LEU A 278 -2.41 7.82 19.29
CA LEU A 278 -2.59 8.45 17.98
C LEU A 278 -2.43 7.46 16.80
N TYR A 279 -1.60 6.43 16.95
CA TYR A 279 -1.45 5.41 15.90
C TYR A 279 -2.77 4.65 15.64
N ALA A 280 -3.50 4.27 16.68
CA ALA A 280 -4.80 3.61 16.52
C ALA A 280 -5.82 4.52 15.82
N ILE A 281 -5.87 5.80 16.21
CA ILE A 281 -6.74 6.80 15.56
C ILE A 281 -6.38 6.94 14.08
N ALA A 282 -5.09 7.02 13.78
CA ALA A 282 -4.57 7.07 12.41
C ALA A 282 -4.97 5.82 11.61
N LEU A 283 -4.80 4.63 12.18
CA LEU A 283 -5.14 3.36 11.54
C LEU A 283 -6.65 3.25 11.25
N ILE A 284 -7.49 3.65 12.21
CA ILE A 284 -8.95 3.69 12.03
C ILE A 284 -9.31 4.67 10.92
N SER A 285 -8.80 5.91 10.96
CA SER A 285 -9.14 6.97 10.01
C SER A 285 -8.64 6.67 8.60
N HIS A 286 -7.38 6.29 8.47
CA HIS A 286 -6.74 6.10 7.17
C HIS A 286 -7.08 4.74 6.53
N LYS A 287 -7.16 3.67 7.30
CA LYS A 287 -7.33 2.32 6.72
C LYS A 287 -8.73 1.76 6.91
N LEU A 288 -9.31 1.84 8.10
CA LEU A 288 -10.62 1.22 8.35
C LEU A 288 -11.76 2.05 7.73
N ILE A 289 -11.92 3.33 8.10
CA ILE A 289 -13.03 4.16 7.62
C ILE A 289 -12.99 4.31 6.09
N ARG A 290 -11.81 4.52 5.51
CA ARG A 290 -11.68 4.66 4.05
C ARG A 290 -12.04 3.38 3.30
N ARG A 291 -11.81 2.19 3.87
CA ARG A 291 -12.26 0.91 3.26
C ARG A 291 -13.77 0.70 3.39
N LEU A 292 -14.40 1.27 4.42
CA LEU A 292 -15.84 1.21 4.61
C LEU A 292 -16.60 2.32 3.85
N ALA A 293 -15.93 3.42 3.49
CA ALA A 293 -16.53 4.58 2.83
C ALA A 293 -17.39 4.24 1.60
N PRO A 294 -17.01 3.30 0.70
CA PRO A 294 -17.82 3.00 -0.48
C PRO A 294 -19.22 2.47 -0.15
N ILE A 295 -19.39 1.71 0.94
CA ILE A 295 -20.71 1.19 1.32
C ILE A 295 -21.65 2.29 1.80
N LEU A 296 -21.10 3.43 2.25
CA LEU A 296 -21.89 4.57 2.74
C LEU A 296 -22.54 5.37 1.60
N LEU A 297 -22.10 5.20 0.34
CA LEU A 297 -22.65 5.93 -0.80
C LEU A 297 -24.10 5.57 -1.10
N LEU A 298 -24.48 4.31 -0.93
CA LEU A 298 -25.86 3.88 -1.16
C LEU A 298 -26.81 4.40 -0.07
N PRO A 299 -26.57 4.23 1.24
CA PRO A 299 -27.38 4.84 2.28
C PRO A 299 -27.43 6.37 2.17
N LEU A 300 -26.33 7.02 1.76
CA LEU A 300 -26.30 8.46 1.49
C LEU A 300 -27.28 8.84 0.40
N LEU A 301 -27.29 8.12 -0.71
CA LEU A 301 -28.21 8.35 -1.83
C LEU A 301 -29.67 8.13 -1.42
N LEU A 302 -29.96 7.01 -0.73
CA LEU A 302 -31.31 6.66 -0.31
C LEU A 302 -31.86 7.63 0.74
N SER A 303 -31.06 8.01 1.73
CA SER A 303 -31.48 8.98 2.75
C SER A 303 -31.66 10.35 2.15
N ASN A 304 -30.81 10.77 1.19
CA ASN A 304 -30.95 12.03 0.51
C ASN A 304 -32.24 12.10 -0.36
N PHE A 305 -32.55 10.98 -1.06
CA PHE A 305 -33.81 10.86 -1.81
C PHE A 305 -35.03 10.96 -0.90
N TRP A 306 -34.98 10.37 0.32
CA TRP A 306 -36.06 10.45 1.30
C TRP A 306 -36.24 11.89 1.82
N LEU A 307 -35.14 12.65 1.96
CA LEU A 307 -35.14 14.02 2.47
C LEU A 307 -35.40 15.08 1.37
N TRP A 308 -35.70 14.65 0.15
CA TRP A 308 -35.87 15.55 -1.02
C TRP A 308 -36.82 16.72 -0.79
N GLN A 309 -37.93 16.53 -0.03
CA GLN A 309 -38.95 17.54 0.22
C GLN A 309 -38.69 18.38 1.48
N GLU A 310 -37.73 18.01 2.30
CA GLU A 310 -37.50 18.66 3.60
C GLU A 310 -36.78 20.02 3.43
N HIS A 311 -35.82 20.12 2.51
CA HIS A 311 -35.04 21.34 2.32
C HIS A 311 -34.33 21.38 0.97
N ALA A 312 -34.20 22.58 0.37
CA ALA A 312 -33.53 22.79 -0.92
C ALA A 312 -32.08 22.27 -0.97
N PHE A 313 -31.38 22.23 0.17
CA PHE A 313 -30.05 21.64 0.31
C PHE A 313 -30.02 20.18 -0.16
N TYR A 314 -30.98 19.35 0.27
CA TYR A 314 -31.02 17.93 -0.13
C TYR A 314 -31.33 17.78 -1.61
N GLN A 315 -32.15 18.66 -2.20
CA GLN A 315 -32.43 18.68 -3.64
C GLN A 315 -31.16 18.95 -4.45
N VAL A 316 -30.46 20.03 -4.10
CA VAL A 316 -29.21 20.41 -4.78
C VAL A 316 -28.15 19.32 -4.62
N PHE A 317 -28.02 18.76 -3.41
CA PHE A 317 -27.05 17.71 -3.14
C PHE A 317 -27.35 16.42 -3.92
N LEU A 318 -28.63 16.01 -4.02
CA LEU A 318 -29.05 14.84 -4.81
C LEU A 318 -28.75 15.01 -6.29
N VAL A 319 -29.10 16.17 -6.85
CA VAL A 319 -28.79 16.50 -8.25
C VAL A 319 -27.27 16.46 -8.50
N ALA A 320 -26.47 17.06 -7.61
CA ALA A 320 -25.02 17.05 -7.72
C ALA A 320 -24.44 15.63 -7.63
N GLN A 321 -24.99 14.79 -6.73
CA GLN A 321 -24.58 13.38 -6.58
C GLN A 321 -24.90 12.56 -7.84
N LEU A 322 -26.11 12.71 -8.40
CA LEU A 322 -26.51 12.02 -9.64
C LEU A 322 -25.70 12.49 -10.85
N LEU A 323 -25.44 13.79 -10.97
CA LEU A 323 -24.54 14.34 -11.99
C LEU A 323 -23.13 13.79 -11.87
N GLY A 324 -22.60 13.68 -10.65
CA GLY A 324 -21.30 13.07 -10.39
C GLY A 324 -21.22 11.62 -10.88
N TYR A 325 -22.26 10.83 -10.65
CA TYR A 325 -22.34 9.45 -11.17
C TYR A 325 -22.44 9.41 -12.69
N ALA A 326 -23.25 10.29 -13.29
CA ALA A 326 -23.38 10.38 -14.76
C ALA A 326 -22.05 10.76 -15.43
N ILE A 327 -21.31 11.73 -14.88
CA ILE A 327 -19.98 12.13 -15.35
C ILE A 327 -18.99 10.95 -15.23
N ALA A 328 -19.03 10.20 -14.13
CA ALA A 328 -18.16 9.06 -13.92
C ALA A 328 -18.44 7.92 -14.91
N ILE A 329 -19.71 7.62 -15.16
CA ILE A 329 -20.14 6.61 -16.15
C ILE A 329 -19.75 7.07 -17.57
N ALA A 330 -20.00 8.33 -17.94
CA ALA A 330 -19.59 8.86 -19.24
C ALA A 330 -18.07 8.77 -19.44
N GLY A 331 -17.28 9.08 -18.39
CA GLY A 331 -15.82 8.92 -18.44
C GLY A 331 -15.35 7.47 -18.57
N LEU A 332 -16.08 6.51 -17.99
CA LEU A 332 -15.79 5.08 -18.11
C LEU A 332 -16.09 4.54 -19.52
N LEU A 333 -17.16 5.04 -20.16
CA LEU A 333 -17.56 4.67 -21.51
C LEU A 333 -16.71 5.32 -22.61
N ASP A 334 -15.93 6.35 -22.28
CA ASP A 334 -15.04 7.05 -23.21
C ASP A 334 -13.74 6.27 -23.46
N SER A 335 -13.83 5.18 -24.21
CA SER A 335 -12.67 4.34 -24.57
C SER A 335 -11.62 5.07 -25.42
N GLN A 336 -11.99 6.14 -26.12
CA GLN A 336 -11.09 6.93 -26.96
C GLN A 336 -10.46 8.14 -26.25
N HIS A 337 -10.76 8.31 -24.96
CA HIS A 337 -10.23 9.39 -24.12
C HIS A 337 -10.43 10.81 -24.65
N ARG A 338 -11.56 11.05 -25.33
CA ARG A 338 -11.94 12.35 -25.93
C ARG A 338 -12.48 13.34 -24.91
N LEU A 339 -13.06 12.83 -23.80
CA LEU A 339 -13.64 13.66 -22.76
C LEU A 339 -12.55 14.36 -21.91
N PRO A 340 -12.85 15.53 -21.34
CA PRO A 340 -11.95 16.28 -20.47
C PRO A 340 -11.46 15.49 -19.26
N LYS A 341 -10.33 15.90 -18.67
CA LYS A 341 -9.70 15.26 -17.49
C LYS A 341 -10.67 14.97 -16.32
N PRO A 342 -11.64 15.85 -15.95
CA PRO A 342 -12.59 15.56 -14.87
C PRO A 342 -13.39 14.27 -15.05
N PHE A 343 -13.77 13.92 -16.29
CA PHE A 343 -14.49 12.68 -16.58
C PHE A 343 -13.63 11.44 -16.29
N ARG A 344 -12.36 11.46 -16.67
CA ARG A 344 -11.42 10.37 -16.40
C ARG A 344 -11.13 10.22 -14.91
N LEU A 345 -11.04 11.34 -14.19
CA LEU A 345 -10.89 11.33 -12.73
C LEU A 345 -12.12 10.73 -12.04
N ALA A 346 -13.33 11.13 -12.46
CA ALA A 346 -14.57 10.58 -11.95
C ALA A 346 -14.70 9.07 -12.26
N ALA A 347 -14.32 8.64 -13.47
CA ALA A 347 -14.27 7.23 -13.86
C ALA A 347 -13.30 6.43 -12.98
N PHE A 348 -12.10 6.95 -12.72
CA PHE A 348 -11.14 6.33 -11.79
C PHE A 348 -11.72 6.16 -10.39
N LEU A 349 -12.39 7.19 -9.85
CA LEU A 349 -13.05 7.11 -8.55
C LEU A 349 -14.17 6.07 -8.56
N LEU A 350 -15.00 6.01 -9.59
CA LEU A 350 -16.07 5.02 -9.72
C LEU A 350 -15.53 3.59 -9.72
N VAL A 351 -14.52 3.30 -10.55
CA VAL A 351 -13.86 1.97 -10.62
C VAL A 351 -13.24 1.60 -9.27
N THR A 352 -12.58 2.56 -8.62
CA THR A 352 -11.97 2.37 -7.31
C THR A 352 -13.01 2.02 -6.25
N LEU A 353 -14.07 2.82 -6.14
CA LEU A 353 -15.14 2.63 -5.15
C LEU A 353 -15.92 1.35 -5.41
N ALA A 354 -16.23 1.01 -6.66
CA ALA A 354 -16.88 -0.25 -7.03
C ALA A 354 -16.00 -1.46 -6.67
N GLY A 355 -14.71 -1.42 -6.99
CA GLY A 355 -13.77 -2.48 -6.61
C GLY A 355 -13.66 -2.66 -5.09
N MET A 356 -13.63 -1.56 -4.33
CA MET A 356 -13.62 -1.60 -2.87
C MET A 356 -14.94 -2.15 -2.29
N SER A 357 -16.11 -1.76 -2.85
CA SER A 357 -17.42 -2.27 -2.41
C SER A 357 -17.53 -3.77 -2.58
N ILE A 358 -17.14 -4.27 -3.76
CA ILE A 358 -17.14 -5.72 -4.03
C ILE A 358 -16.11 -6.44 -3.15
N GLY A 359 -14.93 -5.87 -2.95
CA GLY A 359 -13.93 -6.43 -2.04
C GLY A 359 -14.44 -6.51 -0.60
N LEU A 360 -15.15 -5.49 -0.10
CA LEU A 360 -15.79 -5.53 1.22
C LEU A 360 -16.86 -6.64 1.30
N TRP A 361 -17.73 -6.74 0.28
CA TRP A 361 -18.74 -7.79 0.23
C TRP A 361 -18.13 -9.19 0.19
N GLN A 362 -17.04 -9.39 -0.57
CA GLN A 362 -16.27 -10.62 -0.62
C GLN A 362 -15.66 -10.96 0.75
N PHE A 363 -15.08 -9.98 1.44
CA PHE A 363 -14.57 -10.16 2.80
C PHE A 363 -15.68 -10.60 3.78
N LEU A 364 -16.86 -9.96 3.75
CA LEU A 364 -17.99 -10.31 4.60
C LEU A 364 -18.54 -11.72 4.31
N ARG A 365 -18.39 -12.22 3.07
CA ARG A 365 -18.69 -13.60 2.69
C ARG A 365 -17.60 -14.61 3.02
N GLY A 366 -16.53 -14.20 3.68
CA GLY A 366 -15.40 -15.06 4.05
C GLY A 366 -14.49 -15.45 2.89
N GLN A 367 -14.58 -14.76 1.75
CA GLN A 367 -13.63 -14.99 0.63
C GLN A 367 -12.22 -14.55 1.02
N ARG A 368 -11.23 -15.34 0.59
CA ARG A 368 -9.82 -15.16 0.91
C ARG A 368 -8.98 -15.26 -0.35
N TYR A 369 -8.02 -14.36 -0.51
CA TYR A 369 -7.06 -14.38 -1.62
C TYR A 369 -5.72 -14.95 -1.12
N ALA A 370 -5.62 -16.28 -1.06
CA ALA A 370 -4.39 -16.96 -0.62
C ALA A 370 -3.32 -17.09 -1.72
N ARG A 371 -3.70 -16.98 -3.00
CA ARG A 371 -2.77 -17.13 -4.12
C ARG A 371 -2.55 -15.80 -4.83
N TRP A 372 -1.29 -15.40 -4.86
CA TRP A 372 -0.81 -14.26 -5.62
C TRP A 372 -0.55 -14.67 -7.08
N ASN A 373 -1.05 -13.90 -8.04
CA ASN A 373 -0.76 -14.06 -9.46
C ASN A 373 -0.32 -12.71 -10.04
N PRO A 374 0.99 -12.52 -10.32
CA PRO A 374 1.50 -11.26 -10.87
C PRO A 374 0.94 -10.95 -12.26
N GLU A 375 0.64 -11.96 -13.08
CA GLU A 375 0.06 -11.75 -14.42
C GLU A 375 -1.31 -11.07 -14.39
N GLN A 376 -2.06 -11.23 -13.30
CA GLN A 376 -3.34 -10.53 -13.10
C GLN A 376 -3.17 -9.05 -12.72
N ASN A 377 -1.95 -8.62 -12.43
CA ASN A 377 -1.63 -7.27 -12.01
C ASN A 377 -0.96 -6.42 -13.11
N ARG A 378 -0.59 -7.08 -14.21
CA ARG A 378 0.05 -6.46 -15.39
C ARG A 378 -0.96 -6.21 -16.54
#